data_db4f9eb4341281b5205d5cc3ecfdce9f
#
_entry.id   db4f9eb4341281b5205d5cc3ecfdce9f
#
_cell.length_a   1.000
_cell.length_b   1.000
_cell.length_c   1.000
_cell.angle_alpha   90.00
_cell.angle_beta   90.00
_cell.angle_gamma   90.00
#
_symmetry.space_group_name_H-M   'P 1'
#
loop_
_entity.id
_entity.type
_entity.pdbx_description
1 polymer ?
#
loop_
_entity_poly.entity_id
_entity_poly.type
_entity_poly.pdbx_seq_one_letter_code
_entity_poly.pdbx_strand_id
1 'polypeptide(L)'
;MVPELNFPIHSQHSIFSVEMSSFPDPDRRYTMALASIIYDVLDDYIVHASIHKFLSSERAAALEHLKVLEDMGIHTDSIIIFDRGYYSEDMFRYCVEHGYFCVLRLKECLNLSKKCSGDTISVLPGSKKEGTSDLSIRVIEVVLDDGSREYLATNLFDPAITKDMFKELYFQRWPVELKYKELKSRFAMEEFSGATATSIIQEFYINMLLSNLVSLIKNDADEEIDITSKSSNKFRYQANRAFIIGRIKIIFPKILCDLSKLSVIEKLYKEAVRCRSQILPGRSFPRKKLKSKGRSHFRNKKAAL
;
A
#
# COMPACT_ATOMS: atom_id res chain seq x y z
N MET A 1 5.14 2.44 4.87
CA MET A 1 6.54 2.50 4.35
C MET A 1 6.44 2.48 2.84
N VAL A 2 6.83 3.56 2.20
CA VAL A 2 6.85 3.65 0.74
C VAL A 2 8.10 2.93 0.25
N PRO A 3 8.02 2.00 -0.70
CA PRO A 3 9.18 1.28 -1.17
C PRO A 3 10.06 2.17 -2.05
N GLU A 4 11.35 2.08 -1.79
CA GLU A 4 12.37 2.59 -2.69
C GLU A 4 12.46 1.65 -3.90
N LEU A 5 12.35 2.19 -5.10
CA LEU A 5 12.54 1.46 -6.34
C LEU A 5 13.94 1.72 -6.90
N ASN A 6 14.68 0.65 -7.20
CA ASN A 6 15.98 0.73 -7.84
C ASN A 6 15.85 0.57 -9.35
N PHE A 7 16.47 1.46 -10.11
CA PHE A 7 16.42 1.47 -11.57
C PHE A 7 17.79 1.16 -12.19
N PRO A 8 17.84 0.65 -13.42
CA PRO A 8 19.09 0.54 -14.17
C PRO A 8 19.68 1.93 -14.46
N ILE A 9 21.01 2.08 -14.33
CA ILE A 9 21.71 3.35 -14.57
C ILE A 9 21.91 3.53 -16.08
N HIS A 10 21.35 4.58 -16.65
CA HIS A 10 21.79 5.15 -17.91
C HIS A 10 22.01 6.66 -17.72
N SER A 11 23.07 7.18 -18.34
CA SER A 11 23.61 8.53 -18.16
C SER A 11 22.67 9.69 -18.56
N GLN A 12 21.47 9.40 -19.02
CA GLN A 12 20.50 10.40 -19.51
C GLN A 12 19.28 10.61 -18.59
N HIS A 13 19.22 9.99 -17.40
CA HIS A 13 18.01 10.04 -16.56
C HIS A 13 18.15 11.01 -15.39
N SER A 14 18.10 12.30 -15.67
CA SER A 14 18.14 13.36 -14.66
C SER A 14 16.94 13.34 -13.69
N ILE A 15 15.83 12.67 -14.03
CA ILE A 15 14.61 12.68 -13.22
C ILE A 15 14.75 11.77 -11.98
N PHE A 16 15.43 10.62 -12.10
CA PHE A 16 15.54 9.60 -11.04
C PHE A 16 16.99 9.38 -10.56
N SER A 17 17.98 10.15 -11.03
CA SER A 17 19.36 10.00 -10.57
C SER A 17 19.55 10.62 -9.20
N VAL A 18 20.17 9.90 -8.28
CA VAL A 18 20.48 10.34 -6.93
C VAL A 18 21.97 10.15 -6.67
N GLU A 19 22.64 11.22 -6.28
CA GLU A 19 24.00 11.17 -5.74
C GLU A 19 23.86 11.06 -4.21
N MET A 20 24.33 9.96 -3.64
CA MET A 20 24.31 9.77 -2.19
C MET A 20 25.73 9.56 -1.67
N SER A 21 26.19 10.48 -0.85
CA SER A 21 27.49 10.43 -0.16
C SER A 21 27.62 9.29 0.85
N SER A 22 26.53 8.64 1.22
CA SER A 22 26.49 7.55 2.20
C SER A 22 26.62 6.13 1.59
N PHE A 23 26.80 6.01 0.28
CA PHE A 23 27.05 4.72 -0.37
C PHE A 23 28.53 4.36 -0.39
N PRO A 24 28.88 3.05 -0.38
CA PRO A 24 30.27 2.58 -0.36
C PRO A 24 31.14 3.02 -1.54
N ASP A 25 30.52 3.47 -2.63
CA ASP A 25 31.18 3.95 -3.84
C ASP A 25 30.60 5.31 -4.21
N PRO A 26 31.28 6.43 -3.85
CA PRO A 26 30.80 7.80 -4.09
C PRO A 26 30.74 8.16 -5.59
N ASP A 27 31.45 7.46 -6.46
CA ASP A 27 31.45 7.70 -7.90
C ASP A 27 30.32 6.95 -8.62
N ARG A 28 29.59 6.09 -7.91
CA ARG A 28 28.52 5.28 -8.47
C ARG A 28 27.18 5.98 -8.32
N ARG A 29 26.60 6.36 -9.46
CA ARG A 29 25.22 6.89 -9.50
C ARG A 29 24.20 5.77 -9.35
N TYR A 30 23.28 5.97 -8.41
CA TYR A 30 22.13 5.09 -8.21
C TYR A 30 20.88 5.78 -8.74
N THR A 31 20.08 5.04 -9.48
CA THR A 31 18.79 5.55 -9.96
C THR A 31 17.69 4.94 -9.12
N MET A 32 17.00 5.77 -8.37
CA MET A 32 15.95 5.36 -7.44
C MET A 32 14.73 6.26 -7.60
N ALA A 33 13.55 5.73 -7.31
CA ALA A 33 12.32 6.51 -7.21
C ALA A 33 11.53 6.13 -5.97
N LEU A 34 10.67 7.05 -5.56
CA LEU A 34 9.66 6.85 -4.53
C LEU A 34 8.38 6.41 -5.23
N ALA A 35 7.93 5.18 -4.97
CA ALA A 35 6.62 4.70 -5.41
C ALA A 35 5.63 4.80 -4.26
N SER A 36 4.50 5.45 -4.49
CA SER A 36 3.44 5.62 -3.51
C SER A 36 2.13 5.05 -4.06
N ILE A 37 1.36 4.39 -3.21
CA ILE A 37 0.02 3.90 -3.54
C ILE A 37 -0.96 4.24 -2.43
N ILE A 38 -2.21 4.50 -2.81
CA ILE A 38 -3.35 4.37 -1.93
C ILE A 38 -4.08 3.08 -2.29
N TYR A 39 -4.41 2.29 -1.27
CA TYR A 39 -4.81 0.91 -1.44
C TYR A 39 -6.06 0.60 -0.63
N ASP A 40 -7.10 0.14 -1.32
CA ASP A 40 -8.29 -0.38 -0.69
C ASP A 40 -8.00 -1.78 -0.16
N VAL A 41 -8.07 -1.92 1.16
CA VAL A 41 -7.76 -3.18 1.86
C VAL A 41 -8.91 -4.17 1.82
N LEU A 42 -10.13 -3.71 1.60
CA LEU A 42 -11.33 -4.56 1.55
C LEU A 42 -11.41 -5.29 0.21
N ASP A 43 -11.20 -4.55 -0.88
CA ASP A 43 -11.28 -5.09 -2.24
C ASP A 43 -9.91 -5.52 -2.79
N ASP A 44 -8.83 -5.37 -2.01
CA ASP A 44 -7.46 -5.66 -2.45
C ASP A 44 -7.06 -4.88 -3.72
N TYR A 45 -7.45 -3.59 -3.80
CA TYR A 45 -7.37 -2.77 -5.00
C TYR A 45 -6.47 -1.54 -4.81
N ILE A 46 -5.60 -1.26 -5.79
CA ILE A 46 -4.81 -0.03 -5.81
C ILE A 46 -5.67 1.07 -6.44
N VAL A 47 -6.16 1.99 -5.62
CA VAL A 47 -7.06 3.07 -6.05
C VAL A 47 -6.30 4.11 -6.87
N HIS A 48 -5.12 4.52 -6.37
CA HIS A 48 -4.23 5.40 -7.10
C HIS A 48 -2.77 5.05 -6.81
N ALA A 49 -1.91 5.27 -7.78
CA ALA A 49 -0.47 5.06 -7.67
C ALA A 49 0.29 6.23 -8.28
N SER A 50 1.40 6.60 -7.67
CA SER A 50 2.29 7.65 -8.18
C SER A 50 3.75 7.25 -8.04
N ILE A 51 4.61 7.80 -8.90
CA ILE A 51 6.04 7.61 -8.89
C ILE A 51 6.73 8.96 -8.90
N HIS A 52 7.61 9.19 -7.94
CA HIS A 52 8.26 10.47 -7.69
C HIS A 52 9.78 10.31 -7.65
N LYS A 53 10.49 11.44 -7.66
CA LYS A 53 11.91 11.47 -7.36
C LYS A 53 12.16 10.86 -5.97
N PHE A 54 13.24 10.13 -5.80
CA PHE A 54 13.57 9.41 -4.58
C PHE A 54 13.53 10.26 -3.31
N LEU A 55 14.01 11.49 -3.38
CA LEU A 55 14.02 12.42 -2.24
C LEU A 55 12.71 13.20 -2.05
N SER A 56 11.65 12.86 -2.77
CA SER A 56 10.34 13.47 -2.59
C SER A 56 9.75 13.08 -1.22
N SER A 57 8.92 13.97 -0.68
CA SER A 57 8.26 13.74 0.61
C SER A 57 7.15 12.70 0.45
N GLU A 58 7.17 11.65 1.28
CA GLU A 58 6.07 10.67 1.37
C GLU A 58 4.74 11.33 1.72
N ARG A 59 4.77 12.39 2.55
CA ARG A 59 3.56 13.16 2.91
C ARG A 59 3.00 13.94 1.73
N ALA A 60 3.87 14.51 0.88
CA ALA A 60 3.42 15.20 -0.32
C ALA A 60 2.78 14.23 -1.31
N ALA A 61 3.35 13.04 -1.47
CA ALA A 61 2.73 11.98 -2.27
C ALA A 61 1.38 11.53 -1.70
N ALA A 62 1.25 11.44 -0.37
CA ALA A 62 -0.03 11.13 0.28
C ALA A 62 -1.09 12.22 0.02
N LEU A 63 -0.73 13.50 0.10
CA LEU A 63 -1.64 14.61 -0.22
C LEU A 63 -2.09 14.59 -1.68
N GLU A 64 -1.21 14.20 -2.61
CA GLU A 64 -1.59 14.00 -4.01
C GLU A 64 -2.64 12.90 -4.15
N HIS A 65 -2.46 11.78 -3.46
CA HIS A 65 -3.47 10.71 -3.44
C HIS A 65 -4.81 11.20 -2.91
N LEU A 66 -4.82 11.96 -1.81
CA LEU A 66 -6.06 12.47 -1.24
C LEU A 66 -6.80 13.38 -2.23
N LYS A 67 -6.09 14.29 -2.91
CA LYS A 67 -6.68 15.14 -3.96
C LYS A 67 -7.32 14.32 -5.09
N VAL A 68 -6.66 13.25 -5.52
CA VAL A 68 -7.23 12.35 -6.54
C VAL A 68 -8.50 11.67 -6.04
N LEU A 69 -8.57 11.25 -4.77
CA LEU A 69 -9.79 10.70 -4.19
C LEU A 69 -10.93 11.71 -4.15
N GLU A 70 -10.63 12.99 -3.86
CA GLU A 70 -11.61 14.09 -3.92
C GLU A 70 -12.13 14.26 -5.35
N ASP A 71 -11.24 14.33 -6.34
CA ASP A 71 -11.60 14.46 -7.75
C ASP A 71 -12.46 13.28 -8.24
N MET A 72 -12.23 12.09 -7.69
CA MET A 72 -13.03 10.89 -7.97
C MET A 72 -14.34 10.82 -7.18
N GLY A 73 -14.54 11.69 -6.18
CA GLY A 73 -15.73 11.73 -5.34
C GLY A 73 -15.89 10.55 -4.39
N ILE A 74 -14.80 9.84 -4.06
CA ILE A 74 -14.82 8.62 -3.22
C ILE A 74 -14.26 8.84 -1.81
N HIS A 75 -14.04 10.08 -1.40
CA HIS A 75 -13.37 10.42 -0.13
C HIS A 75 -14.28 10.31 1.10
N THR A 76 -15.61 10.51 0.96
CA THR A 76 -16.54 10.68 2.11
C THR A 76 -16.83 9.39 2.87
N ASP A 77 -16.75 8.23 2.21
CA ASP A 77 -17.11 6.92 2.79
C ASP A 77 -15.88 6.10 3.18
N SER A 78 -14.70 6.75 3.25
CA SER A 78 -13.43 6.08 3.46
C SER A 78 -12.75 6.49 4.76
N ILE A 79 -12.12 5.54 5.44
CA ILE A 79 -11.21 5.79 6.56
C ILE A 79 -9.78 5.60 6.05
N ILE A 80 -9.00 6.68 6.04
CA ILE A 80 -7.60 6.62 5.61
C ILE A 80 -6.70 6.27 6.78
N ILE A 81 -5.95 5.17 6.66
CA ILE A 81 -5.06 4.69 7.70
C ILE A 81 -3.60 5.00 7.31
N PHE A 82 -2.94 5.81 8.14
CA PHE A 82 -1.58 6.25 7.91
C PHE A 82 -0.59 5.62 8.89
N ASP A 83 0.60 5.28 8.41
CA ASP A 83 1.69 4.84 9.28
C ASP A 83 2.34 6.02 10.03
N ARG A 84 3.20 5.70 11.00
CA ARG A 84 3.87 6.66 11.90
C ARG A 84 4.62 7.79 11.20
N GLY A 85 5.11 7.57 9.96
CA GLY A 85 5.83 8.57 9.17
C GLY A 85 4.97 9.73 8.68
N TYR A 86 3.66 9.52 8.56
CA TYR A 86 2.75 10.46 7.92
C TYR A 86 2.19 11.53 8.85
N TYR A 87 2.16 11.29 10.18
CA TYR A 87 1.57 12.25 11.08
C TYR A 87 2.29 13.60 11.03
N SER A 88 1.50 14.63 10.79
CA SER A 88 1.77 16.04 11.08
C SER A 88 0.44 16.72 11.38
N GLU A 89 0.47 17.87 12.09
CA GLU A 89 -0.74 18.64 12.35
C GLU A 89 -1.40 19.08 11.04
N ASP A 90 -0.61 19.50 10.04
CA ASP A 90 -1.11 19.90 8.73
C ASP A 90 -1.83 18.74 8.01
N MET A 91 -1.28 17.53 8.05
CA MET A 91 -1.93 16.35 7.45
C MET A 91 -3.25 16.04 8.14
N PHE A 92 -3.30 16.12 9.47
CA PHE A 92 -4.52 15.89 10.22
C PHE A 92 -5.56 16.97 9.92
N ARG A 93 -5.15 18.25 9.90
CA ARG A 93 -6.04 19.38 9.52
C ARG A 93 -6.56 19.20 8.11
N TYR A 94 -5.70 18.88 7.15
CA TYR A 94 -6.11 18.62 5.78
C TYR A 94 -7.21 17.55 5.71
N CYS A 95 -7.03 16.42 6.40
CA CYS A 95 -8.04 15.37 6.42
C CYS A 95 -9.38 15.87 6.95
N VAL A 96 -9.38 16.63 8.07
CA VAL A 96 -10.62 17.14 8.66
C VAL A 96 -11.29 18.19 7.78
N GLU A 97 -10.53 19.15 7.26
CA GLU A 97 -11.02 20.24 6.41
C GLU A 97 -11.63 19.73 5.10
N HIS A 98 -11.11 18.62 4.57
CA HIS A 98 -11.57 18.00 3.33
C HIS A 98 -12.54 16.81 3.56
N GLY A 99 -13.02 16.63 4.81
CA GLY A 99 -14.05 15.63 5.10
C GLY A 99 -13.59 14.17 5.13
N TYR A 100 -12.27 13.91 5.21
CA TYR A 100 -11.75 12.57 5.39
C TYR A 100 -11.86 12.08 6.82
N PHE A 101 -12.27 10.85 7.01
CA PHE A 101 -11.96 10.13 8.24
C PHE A 101 -10.54 9.57 8.18
N CYS A 102 -9.78 9.74 9.25
CA CYS A 102 -8.39 9.31 9.27
C CYS A 102 -7.96 8.69 10.60
N VAL A 103 -7.02 7.75 10.51
CA VAL A 103 -6.31 7.16 11.65
C VAL A 103 -4.81 7.27 11.37
N LEU A 104 -4.10 8.03 12.20
CA LEU A 104 -2.65 8.27 12.07
C LEU A 104 -1.91 7.72 13.27
N ARG A 105 -0.89 6.91 13.05
CA ARG A 105 -0.02 6.48 14.13
C ARG A 105 0.92 7.59 14.56
N LEU A 106 0.92 7.89 15.85
CA LEU A 106 1.77 8.89 16.48
C LEU A 106 3.13 8.31 16.89
N LYS A 107 4.13 9.18 16.98
CA LYS A 107 5.38 8.86 17.67
C LYS A 107 5.18 8.99 19.20
N GLU A 108 5.74 8.08 19.97
CA GLU A 108 5.64 8.08 21.44
C GLU A 108 6.18 9.36 22.08
N CYS A 109 7.16 10.01 21.44
CA CYS A 109 7.78 11.24 21.95
C CYS A 109 6.88 12.49 21.84
N LEU A 110 5.77 12.43 21.10
CA LEU A 110 4.85 13.57 20.93
C LEU A 110 4.10 13.87 22.24
N ASN A 111 3.81 15.15 22.45
CA ASN A 111 3.04 15.59 23.62
C ASN A 111 1.64 14.97 23.68
N LEU A 112 1.01 14.75 22.52
CA LEU A 112 -0.28 14.06 22.40
C LEU A 112 -0.20 12.64 22.94
N SER A 113 0.83 11.87 22.56
CA SER A 113 1.04 10.50 23.04
C SER A 113 1.34 10.46 24.54
N LYS A 114 2.20 11.38 25.03
CA LYS A 114 2.58 11.46 26.47
C LYS A 114 1.41 11.82 27.39
N LYS A 115 0.45 12.61 26.90
CA LYS A 115 -0.73 13.03 27.65
C LYS A 115 -1.91 12.06 27.53
N CYS A 116 -1.81 11.08 26.62
CA CYS A 116 -2.89 10.12 26.39
C CYS A 116 -2.91 9.08 27.53
N SER A 117 -4.10 8.89 28.10
CA SER A 117 -4.39 7.84 29.07
C SER A 117 -5.58 7.04 28.57
N GLY A 118 -5.28 5.99 27.80
CA GLY A 118 -6.30 5.11 27.23
C GLY A 118 -6.98 5.69 25.98
N ASP A 119 -8.02 6.49 26.16
CA ASP A 119 -8.77 7.17 25.09
C ASP A 119 -9.03 8.61 25.55
N THR A 120 -8.50 9.58 24.83
CA THR A 120 -8.46 10.97 25.28
C THR A 120 -8.75 11.91 24.12
N ILE A 121 -9.66 12.86 24.32
CA ILE A 121 -9.89 13.96 23.39
C ILE A 121 -8.96 15.11 23.80
N SER A 122 -8.16 15.58 22.86
CA SER A 122 -7.24 16.71 22.99
C SER A 122 -7.58 17.80 21.97
N VAL A 123 -6.99 18.98 22.15
CA VAL A 123 -7.14 20.09 21.21
C VAL A 123 -5.78 20.38 20.58
N LEU A 124 -5.75 20.45 19.27
CA LEU A 124 -4.65 21.01 18.48
C LEU A 124 -4.90 22.52 18.37
N PRO A 125 -4.03 23.35 18.96
CA PRO A 125 -4.25 24.80 18.94
C PRO A 125 -4.17 25.36 17.54
N GLY A 126 -5.05 26.28 17.22
CA GLY A 126 -4.96 27.05 15.98
C GLY A 126 -3.83 28.06 16.01
N SER A 127 -3.39 28.47 14.84
CA SER A 127 -2.38 29.51 14.65
C SER A 127 -3.01 30.77 14.04
N LYS A 128 -3.03 31.86 14.79
CA LYS A 128 -3.49 33.17 14.27
C LYS A 128 -2.65 33.63 13.06
N LYS A 129 -1.38 33.25 13.03
CA LYS A 129 -0.46 33.62 11.96
C LYS A 129 -0.80 32.90 10.64
N GLU A 130 -1.30 31.67 10.75
CA GLU A 130 -1.68 30.82 9.63
C GLU A 130 -3.19 30.80 9.37
N GLY A 131 -3.97 31.53 10.18
CA GLY A 131 -5.42 31.62 10.04
C GLY A 131 -6.16 30.31 10.37
N THR A 132 -5.52 29.41 11.12
CA THR A 132 -6.11 28.12 11.48
C THR A 132 -6.83 28.19 12.84
N SER A 133 -7.96 27.47 12.98
CA SER A 133 -8.73 27.35 14.21
C SER A 133 -8.26 26.18 15.08
N ASP A 134 -8.68 26.18 16.34
CA ASP A 134 -8.52 25.03 17.22
C ASP A 134 -9.26 23.81 16.63
N LEU A 135 -8.65 22.63 16.75
CA LEU A 135 -9.17 21.41 16.19
C LEU A 135 -9.15 20.28 17.22
N SER A 136 -10.29 19.64 17.42
CA SER A 136 -10.37 18.46 18.30
C SER A 136 -9.70 17.24 17.64
N ILE A 137 -8.95 16.49 18.43
CA ILE A 137 -8.31 15.25 18.03
C ILE A 137 -8.50 14.19 19.12
N ARG A 138 -8.96 13.01 18.73
CA ARG A 138 -9.06 11.85 19.63
C ARG A 138 -7.78 11.05 19.56
N VAL A 139 -7.16 10.79 20.69
CA VAL A 139 -5.92 10.03 20.81
C VAL A 139 -6.19 8.76 21.60
N ILE A 140 -5.84 7.63 21.04
CA ILE A 140 -6.14 6.31 21.58
C ILE A 140 -4.84 5.57 21.80
N GLU A 141 -4.65 5.07 23.02
CA GLU A 141 -3.56 4.16 23.38
C GLU A 141 -3.98 2.71 23.10
N VAL A 142 -3.29 2.05 22.20
CA VAL A 142 -3.48 0.64 21.86
C VAL A 142 -2.34 -0.17 22.45
N VAL A 143 -2.66 -1.23 23.21
CA VAL A 143 -1.68 -2.16 23.74
C VAL A 143 -1.62 -3.38 22.82
N LEU A 144 -0.44 -3.66 22.28
CA LEU A 144 -0.22 -4.83 21.42
C LEU A 144 -0.01 -6.09 22.26
N ASP A 145 -0.07 -7.25 21.60
CA ASP A 145 0.01 -8.56 22.28
C ASP A 145 1.37 -8.83 22.93
N ASP A 146 2.43 -8.12 22.49
CA ASP A 146 3.76 -8.15 23.09
C ASP A 146 3.94 -7.15 24.24
N GLY A 147 2.87 -6.45 24.64
CA GLY A 147 2.86 -5.43 25.69
C GLY A 147 3.36 -4.06 25.23
N SER A 148 3.80 -3.89 24.00
CA SER A 148 4.17 -2.57 23.47
C SER A 148 2.94 -1.69 23.27
N ARG A 149 3.15 -0.38 23.32
CA ARG A 149 2.08 0.62 23.19
C ARG A 149 2.19 1.37 21.88
N GLU A 150 1.08 1.57 21.23
CA GLU A 150 0.95 2.42 20.06
C GLU A 150 -0.10 3.50 20.34
N TYR A 151 0.11 4.68 19.77
CA TYR A 151 -0.80 5.81 19.92
C TYR A 151 -1.37 6.16 18.55
N LEU A 152 -2.69 6.24 18.47
CA LEU A 152 -3.43 6.56 17.25
C LEU A 152 -4.16 7.88 17.42
N ALA A 153 -4.01 8.77 16.45
CA ALA A 153 -4.77 10.01 16.35
C ALA A 153 -5.87 9.87 15.30
N THR A 154 -7.07 10.36 15.59
CA THR A 154 -8.22 10.22 14.70
C THR A 154 -9.22 11.36 14.88
N ASN A 155 -10.01 11.59 13.85
CA ASN A 155 -11.22 12.44 13.88
C ASN A 155 -12.52 11.62 13.95
N LEU A 156 -12.45 10.34 14.28
CA LEU A 156 -13.62 9.49 14.56
C LEU A 156 -14.02 9.65 16.03
N PHE A 157 -15.04 10.45 16.29
CA PHE A 157 -15.49 10.78 17.65
C PHE A 157 -16.67 9.93 18.12
N ASP A 158 -17.23 9.05 17.29
CA ASP A 158 -18.32 8.18 17.68
C ASP A 158 -17.93 7.31 18.87
N PRO A 159 -18.63 7.41 20.02
CA PRO A 159 -18.36 6.60 21.20
C PRO A 159 -18.58 5.09 20.97
N ALA A 160 -19.38 4.72 19.97
CA ALA A 160 -19.59 3.31 19.61
C ALA A 160 -18.33 2.66 19.06
N ILE A 161 -17.40 3.47 18.50
CA ILE A 161 -16.08 2.98 18.04
C ILE A 161 -15.16 2.88 19.25
N THR A 162 -15.04 1.68 19.79
CA THR A 162 -14.27 1.41 21.00
C THR A 162 -12.76 1.32 20.73
N LYS A 163 -11.97 1.39 21.79
CA LYS A 163 -10.51 1.22 21.74
C LYS A 163 -10.07 -0.08 21.05
N ASP A 164 -10.76 -1.19 21.31
CA ASP A 164 -10.41 -2.48 20.72
C ASP A 164 -10.69 -2.50 19.21
N MET A 165 -11.76 -1.84 18.76
CA MET A 165 -12.02 -1.68 17.34
C MET A 165 -10.92 -0.87 16.63
N PHE A 166 -10.31 0.11 17.28
CA PHE A 166 -9.17 0.84 16.70
C PHE A 166 -7.92 -0.03 16.57
N LYS A 167 -7.71 -0.99 17.45
CA LYS A 167 -6.63 -1.99 17.30
C LYS A 167 -6.83 -2.79 16.02
N GLU A 168 -8.04 -3.31 15.80
CA GLU A 168 -8.40 -4.07 14.61
C GLU A 168 -8.33 -3.20 13.34
N LEU A 169 -8.90 -1.99 13.39
CA LEU A 169 -8.87 -1.04 12.28
C LEU A 169 -7.44 -0.69 11.89
N TYR A 170 -6.57 -0.36 12.84
CA TYR A 170 -5.19 -0.03 12.53
C TYR A 170 -4.39 -1.23 12.01
N PHE A 171 -4.74 -2.44 12.42
CA PHE A 171 -4.15 -3.66 11.88
C PHE A 171 -4.43 -3.84 10.38
N GLN A 172 -5.52 -3.26 9.85
CA GLN A 172 -5.81 -3.23 8.41
C GLN A 172 -4.77 -2.43 7.58
N ARG A 173 -3.85 -1.72 8.22
CA ARG A 173 -2.69 -1.13 7.53
C ARG A 173 -1.72 -2.18 6.98
N TRP A 174 -1.63 -3.35 7.62
CA TRP A 174 -0.65 -4.39 7.27
C TRP A 174 -0.78 -4.94 5.84
N PRO A 175 -1.96 -5.15 5.26
CA PRO A 175 -2.12 -5.63 3.89
C PRO A 175 -1.36 -4.82 2.84
N VAL A 176 -1.16 -3.52 3.00
CA VAL A 176 -0.38 -2.71 2.05
C VAL A 176 1.08 -3.15 1.96
N GLU A 177 1.67 -3.59 3.08
CA GLU A 177 3.03 -4.13 3.07
C GLU A 177 3.12 -5.46 2.29
N LEU A 178 2.08 -6.29 2.39
CA LEU A 178 1.96 -7.52 1.61
C LEU A 178 1.76 -7.22 0.12
N LYS A 179 0.98 -6.19 -0.21
CA LYS A 179 0.80 -5.71 -1.58
C LYS A 179 2.13 -5.28 -2.19
N TYR A 180 2.91 -4.45 -1.50
CA TYR A 180 4.24 -4.07 -1.98
C TYR A 180 5.19 -5.27 -2.14
N LYS A 181 5.15 -6.21 -1.20
CA LYS A 181 5.93 -7.45 -1.31
C LYS A 181 5.53 -8.26 -2.54
N GLU A 182 4.25 -8.33 -2.85
CA GLU A 182 3.74 -8.99 -4.06
C GLU A 182 4.19 -8.27 -5.33
N LEU A 183 4.04 -6.95 -5.38
CA LEU A 183 4.47 -6.12 -6.52
C LEU A 183 5.98 -6.31 -6.78
N LYS A 184 6.82 -6.31 -5.75
CA LYS A 184 8.26 -6.51 -5.87
C LYS A 184 8.62 -7.94 -6.30
N SER A 185 8.01 -8.95 -5.69
CA SER A 185 8.43 -10.35 -5.88
C SER A 185 7.74 -11.04 -7.05
N ARG A 186 6.42 -10.84 -7.22
CA ARG A 186 5.62 -11.55 -8.22
C ARG A 186 5.44 -10.75 -9.50
N PHE A 187 5.30 -9.44 -9.40
CA PHE A 187 5.24 -8.56 -10.56
C PHE A 187 6.62 -8.08 -11.01
N ALA A 188 7.67 -8.35 -10.22
CA ALA A 188 9.04 -7.91 -10.49
C ALA A 188 9.12 -6.40 -10.76
N MET A 189 8.43 -5.61 -9.93
CA MET A 189 8.29 -4.16 -10.09
C MET A 189 9.63 -3.41 -10.02
N GLU A 190 10.68 -4.01 -9.45
CA GLU A 190 12.04 -3.46 -9.40
C GLU A 190 12.94 -3.93 -10.56
N GLU A 191 12.41 -4.80 -11.44
CA GLU A 191 13.11 -5.32 -12.60
C GLU A 191 12.52 -4.70 -13.85
N PHE A 192 13.16 -3.65 -14.37
CA PHE A 192 12.69 -2.94 -15.55
C PHE A 192 13.36 -3.45 -16.82
N SER A 193 12.58 -3.63 -17.88
CA SER A 193 13.08 -3.98 -19.22
C SER A 193 13.61 -2.74 -19.94
N GLY A 194 12.94 -1.62 -19.76
CA GLY A 194 13.31 -0.35 -20.35
C GLY A 194 14.35 0.44 -19.55
N ALA A 195 15.06 1.30 -20.24
CA ALA A 195 16.12 2.15 -19.67
C ALA A 195 15.74 3.65 -19.67
N THR A 196 14.62 4.04 -20.27
CA THR A 196 14.15 5.44 -20.29
C THR A 196 13.20 5.72 -19.14
N ALA A 197 13.10 6.97 -18.70
CA ALA A 197 12.13 7.37 -17.67
C ALA A 197 10.69 6.98 -18.07
N THR A 198 10.35 7.20 -19.35
CA THR A 198 9.02 6.86 -19.89
C THR A 198 8.75 5.36 -19.81
N SER A 199 9.70 4.50 -20.21
CA SER A 199 9.51 3.05 -20.12
C SER A 199 9.34 2.55 -18.69
N ILE A 200 10.09 3.13 -17.75
CA ILE A 200 9.99 2.82 -16.32
C ILE A 200 8.62 3.20 -15.79
N ILE A 201 8.13 4.40 -16.11
CA ILE A 201 6.80 4.88 -15.70
C ILE A 201 5.71 3.97 -16.30
N GLN A 202 5.82 3.61 -17.57
CA GLN A 202 4.88 2.71 -18.23
C GLN A 202 4.85 1.32 -17.56
N GLU A 203 6.02 0.72 -17.31
CA GLU A 203 6.10 -0.58 -16.63
C GLU A 203 5.55 -0.51 -15.20
N PHE A 204 5.78 0.59 -14.49
CA PHE A 204 5.22 0.82 -13.17
C PHE A 204 3.68 0.77 -13.22
N TYR A 205 3.04 1.56 -14.07
CA TYR A 205 1.58 1.60 -14.16
C TYR A 205 0.97 0.32 -14.74
N ILE A 206 1.66 -0.38 -15.66
CA ILE A 206 1.24 -1.70 -16.12
C ILE A 206 1.21 -2.71 -14.96
N ASN A 207 2.21 -2.68 -14.07
CA ASN A 207 2.20 -3.57 -12.90
C ASN A 207 1.04 -3.26 -11.95
N MET A 208 0.68 -1.97 -11.75
CA MET A 208 -0.50 -1.57 -10.97
C MET A 208 -1.80 -2.09 -11.61
N LEU A 209 -1.96 -1.88 -12.92
CA LEU A 209 -3.10 -2.37 -13.67
C LEU A 209 -3.23 -3.90 -13.59
N LEU A 210 -2.14 -4.63 -13.82
CA LEU A 210 -2.16 -6.10 -13.72
C LEU A 210 -2.48 -6.58 -12.31
N SER A 211 -1.97 -5.90 -11.26
CA SER A 211 -2.31 -6.21 -9.88
C SER A 211 -3.79 -6.06 -9.61
N ASN A 212 -4.41 -4.98 -10.11
CA ASN A 212 -5.84 -4.73 -9.96
C ASN A 212 -6.68 -5.74 -10.73
N LEU A 213 -6.32 -6.08 -11.96
CA LEU A 213 -6.99 -7.13 -12.72
C LEU A 213 -6.94 -8.49 -12.01
N VAL A 214 -5.82 -8.82 -11.39
CA VAL A 214 -5.68 -10.05 -10.56
C VAL A 214 -6.61 -9.99 -9.36
N SER A 215 -6.74 -8.84 -8.70
CA SER A 215 -7.63 -8.67 -7.54
C SER A 215 -9.10 -8.84 -7.94
N LEU A 216 -9.54 -8.21 -9.04
CA LEU A 216 -10.90 -8.35 -9.56
C LEU A 216 -11.24 -9.82 -9.86
N ILE A 217 -10.40 -10.49 -10.66
CA ILE A 217 -10.63 -11.92 -11.01
C ILE A 217 -10.63 -12.80 -9.74
N LYS A 218 -9.77 -12.47 -8.77
CA LYS A 218 -9.69 -13.24 -7.52
C LYS A 218 -10.93 -13.04 -6.66
N ASN A 219 -11.40 -11.81 -6.50
CA ASN A 219 -12.57 -11.49 -5.68
C ASN A 219 -13.82 -12.17 -6.23
N ASP A 220 -14.06 -12.06 -7.53
CA ASP A 220 -15.18 -12.76 -8.19
C ASP A 220 -15.07 -14.29 -8.04
N ALA A 221 -13.85 -14.84 -8.20
CA ALA A 221 -13.62 -16.27 -8.03
C ALA A 221 -13.79 -16.74 -6.58
N ASP A 222 -13.40 -15.92 -5.60
CA ASP A 222 -13.58 -16.23 -4.18
C ASP A 222 -15.06 -16.23 -3.79
N GLU A 223 -15.84 -15.30 -4.31
CA GLU A 223 -17.30 -15.27 -4.12
C GLU A 223 -17.96 -16.55 -4.66
N GLU A 224 -17.63 -16.97 -5.89
CA GLU A 224 -18.14 -18.24 -6.45
C GLU A 224 -17.66 -19.46 -5.63
N ILE A 225 -16.43 -19.45 -5.15
CA ILE A 225 -15.88 -20.51 -4.29
C ILE A 225 -16.67 -20.58 -2.98
N ASP A 226 -16.96 -19.45 -2.35
CA ASP A 226 -17.73 -19.41 -1.09
C ASP A 226 -19.17 -19.92 -1.29
N ILE A 227 -19.86 -19.49 -2.36
CA ILE A 227 -21.22 -19.95 -2.70
C ILE A 227 -21.25 -21.45 -2.99
N THR A 228 -20.24 -21.98 -3.69
CA THR A 228 -20.19 -23.40 -4.09
C THR A 228 -19.55 -24.32 -3.05
N SER A 229 -19.03 -23.76 -1.95
CA SER A 229 -18.36 -24.53 -0.90
C SER A 229 -19.38 -25.30 -0.04
N LYS A 230 -19.05 -26.55 0.25
CA LYS A 230 -19.88 -27.40 1.12
C LYS A 230 -19.60 -27.07 2.58
N SER A 231 -20.65 -27.02 3.42
CA SER A 231 -20.53 -26.85 4.88
C SER A 231 -19.70 -27.95 5.56
N SER A 232 -19.58 -29.13 4.92
CA SER A 232 -18.75 -30.24 5.40
C SER A 232 -17.25 -30.08 5.14
N ASN A 233 -16.82 -29.04 4.44
CA ASN A 233 -15.39 -28.81 4.17
C ASN A 233 -14.65 -28.49 5.47
N LYS A 234 -13.52 -29.18 5.69
CA LYS A 234 -12.66 -28.96 6.86
C LYS A 234 -12.02 -27.56 6.86
N PHE A 235 -11.79 -26.98 5.70
CA PHE A 235 -11.14 -25.68 5.51
C PHE A 235 -11.99 -24.81 4.59
N ARG A 236 -11.88 -23.50 4.78
CA ARG A 236 -12.32 -22.50 3.80
C ARG A 236 -11.28 -22.41 2.68
N TYR A 237 -11.72 -22.15 1.47
CA TYR A 237 -10.86 -22.06 0.29
C TYR A 237 -10.95 -20.70 -0.34
N GLN A 238 -9.91 -20.32 -1.05
CA GLN A 238 -9.84 -19.12 -1.88
C GLN A 238 -9.13 -19.42 -3.20
N ALA A 239 -9.34 -18.59 -4.21
CA ALA A 239 -8.63 -18.70 -5.48
C ALA A 239 -7.12 -18.52 -5.28
N ASN A 240 -6.33 -19.28 -6.03
CA ASN A 240 -4.87 -19.22 -5.93
C ASN A 240 -4.35 -17.99 -6.66
N ARG A 241 -4.06 -16.91 -5.91
CA ARG A 241 -3.57 -15.65 -6.45
C ARG A 241 -2.30 -15.79 -7.29
N ALA A 242 -1.38 -16.68 -6.91
CA ALA A 242 -0.15 -16.91 -7.66
C ALA A 242 -0.42 -17.51 -9.05
N PHE A 243 -1.41 -18.39 -9.14
CA PHE A 243 -1.88 -18.94 -10.39
C PHE A 243 -2.45 -17.85 -11.31
N ILE A 244 -3.33 -17.00 -10.77
CA ILE A 244 -3.95 -15.90 -11.53
C ILE A 244 -2.85 -14.94 -12.04
N ILE A 245 -1.90 -14.54 -11.21
CA ILE A 245 -0.77 -13.67 -11.60
C ILE A 245 0.04 -14.31 -12.76
N GLY A 246 0.36 -15.59 -12.65
CA GLY A 246 1.11 -16.28 -13.70
C GLY A 246 0.36 -16.32 -15.03
N ARG A 247 -0.96 -16.53 -14.98
CA ARG A 247 -1.79 -16.61 -16.18
C ARG A 247 -2.04 -15.24 -16.81
N ILE A 248 -2.37 -14.22 -16.03
CA ILE A 248 -2.69 -12.88 -16.54
C ILE A 248 -1.49 -12.26 -17.28
N LYS A 249 -0.27 -12.47 -16.81
CA LYS A 249 0.95 -12.00 -17.48
C LYS A 249 1.12 -12.55 -18.90
N ILE A 250 0.64 -13.77 -19.16
CA ILE A 250 0.71 -14.41 -20.47
C ILE A 250 -0.47 -14.00 -21.36
N ILE A 251 -1.64 -13.81 -20.76
CA ILE A 251 -2.90 -13.57 -21.46
C ILE A 251 -3.05 -12.11 -21.84
N PHE A 252 -2.72 -11.19 -20.94
CA PHE A 252 -2.98 -9.76 -21.10
C PHE A 252 -2.31 -9.14 -22.33
N PRO A 253 -1.03 -9.41 -22.66
CA PRO A 253 -0.43 -8.94 -23.91
C PRO A 253 -1.16 -9.43 -25.15
N LYS A 254 -1.67 -10.66 -25.13
CA LYS A 254 -2.42 -11.24 -26.28
C LYS A 254 -3.76 -10.56 -26.48
N ILE A 255 -4.43 -10.16 -25.40
CA ILE A 255 -5.70 -9.41 -25.45
C ILE A 255 -5.47 -8.00 -25.98
N LEU A 256 -4.40 -7.33 -25.54
CA LEU A 256 -4.05 -5.99 -26.02
C LEU A 256 -3.76 -5.97 -27.53
N CYS A 257 -3.15 -7.05 -28.06
CA CYS A 257 -2.91 -7.19 -29.50
C CYS A 257 -4.17 -7.54 -30.30
N ASP A 258 -5.16 -8.18 -29.64
CA ASP A 258 -6.35 -8.68 -30.32
C ASP A 258 -7.53 -8.80 -29.34
N LEU A 259 -8.38 -7.78 -29.32
CA LEU A 259 -9.54 -7.69 -28.44
C LEU A 259 -10.58 -8.80 -28.68
N SER A 260 -10.56 -9.51 -29.82
CA SER A 260 -11.44 -10.67 -30.04
C SER A 260 -11.15 -11.82 -29.06
N LYS A 261 -10.01 -11.78 -28.38
CA LYS A 261 -9.57 -12.78 -27.40
C LYS A 261 -10.07 -12.53 -25.96
N LEU A 262 -10.99 -11.60 -25.75
CA LEU A 262 -11.57 -11.33 -24.42
C LEU A 262 -12.17 -12.57 -23.75
N SER A 263 -12.70 -13.53 -24.53
CA SER A 263 -13.21 -14.81 -24.02
C SER A 263 -12.18 -15.63 -23.23
N VAL A 264 -10.89 -15.33 -23.41
CA VAL A 264 -9.82 -15.99 -22.63
C VAL A 264 -9.85 -15.55 -21.15
N ILE A 265 -10.40 -14.36 -20.83
CA ILE A 265 -10.59 -13.91 -19.44
C ILE A 265 -11.63 -14.80 -18.74
N GLU A 266 -12.74 -15.13 -19.41
CA GLU A 266 -13.75 -16.05 -18.84
C GLU A 266 -13.15 -17.45 -18.58
N LYS A 267 -12.29 -17.89 -19.47
CA LYS A 267 -11.56 -19.16 -19.26
C LYS A 267 -10.64 -19.08 -18.05
N LEU A 268 -9.89 -17.97 -17.91
CA LEU A 268 -9.03 -17.74 -16.75
C LEU A 268 -9.83 -17.72 -15.45
N TYR A 269 -10.98 -17.05 -15.43
CA TYR A 269 -11.89 -17.01 -14.29
C TYR A 269 -12.32 -18.43 -13.87
N LYS A 270 -12.81 -19.25 -14.80
CA LYS A 270 -13.20 -20.65 -14.55
C LYS A 270 -12.02 -21.50 -14.05
N GLU A 271 -10.82 -21.26 -14.56
CA GLU A 271 -9.60 -21.91 -14.09
C GLU A 271 -9.26 -21.45 -12.64
N ALA A 272 -9.43 -20.16 -12.33
CA ALA A 272 -9.18 -19.58 -11.00
C ALA A 272 -10.12 -20.18 -9.92
N VAL A 273 -11.41 -20.33 -10.23
CA VAL A 273 -12.41 -21.00 -9.37
C VAL A 273 -12.01 -22.45 -9.07
N ARG A 274 -11.38 -23.14 -9.99
CA ARG A 274 -10.91 -24.53 -9.81
C ARG A 274 -9.59 -24.62 -9.07
N CYS A 275 -8.69 -23.67 -9.29
CA CYS A 275 -7.34 -23.62 -8.69
C CYS A 275 -7.41 -22.97 -7.30
N ARG A 276 -7.80 -23.73 -6.29
CA ARG A 276 -8.07 -23.26 -4.92
C ARG A 276 -6.89 -23.46 -4.00
N SER A 277 -6.75 -22.57 -3.03
CA SER A 277 -5.82 -22.67 -1.90
C SER A 277 -6.60 -22.71 -0.59
N GLN A 278 -6.14 -23.50 0.38
CA GLN A 278 -6.75 -23.56 1.71
C GLN A 278 -6.43 -22.28 2.49
N ILE A 279 -7.41 -21.73 3.17
CA ILE A 279 -7.22 -20.67 4.18
C ILE A 279 -6.91 -21.36 5.51
N LEU A 280 -5.71 -21.15 6.03
CA LEU A 280 -5.26 -21.71 7.30
C LEU A 280 -5.20 -20.56 8.33
N PRO A 281 -6.24 -20.42 9.18
CA PRO A 281 -6.26 -19.39 10.21
C PRO A 281 -5.09 -19.56 11.19
N GLY A 282 -4.55 -18.45 11.69
CA GLY A 282 -3.50 -18.46 12.71
C GLY A 282 -2.13 -18.94 12.24
N ARG A 283 -1.91 -19.16 10.93
CA ARG A 283 -0.61 -19.54 10.41
C ARG A 283 0.39 -18.38 10.52
N SER A 284 1.22 -18.44 11.54
CA SER A 284 2.31 -17.49 11.77
C SER A 284 3.65 -18.19 11.59
N PHE A 285 4.60 -17.50 10.96
CA PHE A 285 5.97 -17.97 10.87
C PHE A 285 6.88 -16.99 11.62
N PRO A 286 7.69 -17.45 12.59
CA PRO A 286 8.64 -16.57 13.26
C PRO A 286 9.59 -15.98 12.22
N ARG A 287 9.73 -14.66 12.23
CA ARG A 287 10.67 -13.97 11.36
C ARG A 287 12.09 -14.42 11.74
N LYS A 288 12.77 -15.14 10.85
CA LYS A 288 14.21 -15.33 10.99
C LYS A 288 14.87 -13.95 10.95
N LYS A 289 15.55 -13.55 12.04
CA LYS A 289 16.42 -12.37 12.03
C LYS A 289 17.52 -12.64 11.02
N LEU A 290 17.31 -12.26 9.77
CA LEU A 290 18.38 -12.22 8.78
C LEU A 290 19.36 -11.13 9.26
N LYS A 291 20.61 -11.50 9.49
CA LYS A 291 21.68 -10.50 9.61
C LYS A 291 21.52 -9.60 8.39
N SER A 292 21.48 -8.29 8.59
CA SER A 292 21.38 -7.32 7.50
C SER A 292 22.53 -7.60 6.52
N LYS A 293 22.24 -8.31 5.45
CA LYS A 293 23.14 -8.27 4.30
C LYS A 293 23.06 -6.82 3.83
N GLY A 294 24.22 -6.17 3.76
CA GLY A 294 24.31 -4.83 3.20
C GLY A 294 23.48 -4.79 1.93
N ARG A 295 22.69 -3.72 1.74
CA ARG A 295 21.80 -3.58 0.59
C ARG A 295 22.58 -3.90 -0.67
N SER A 296 22.26 -5.03 -1.29
CA SER A 296 22.86 -5.40 -2.57
C SER A 296 22.16 -4.58 -3.63
N HIS A 297 22.81 -3.56 -4.15
CA HIS A 297 22.31 -2.71 -5.23
C HIS A 297 22.57 -3.36 -6.61
N PHE A 298 22.53 -4.68 -6.70
CA PHE A 298 22.65 -5.38 -7.96
C PHE A 298 21.37 -5.17 -8.79
N ARG A 299 21.56 -4.76 -10.03
CA ARG A 299 20.53 -4.63 -11.04
C ARG A 299 19.99 -6.00 -11.40
N ASN A 300 18.70 -6.17 -11.23
CA ASN A 300 18.00 -7.23 -11.92
C ASN A 300 17.38 -6.63 -13.18
N LYS A 301 17.91 -6.95 -14.35
CA LYS A 301 17.21 -6.74 -15.61
C LYS A 301 16.24 -7.91 -15.79
N LYS A 302 14.98 -7.62 -16.19
CA LYS A 302 14.13 -8.68 -16.72
C LYS A 302 14.87 -9.33 -17.88
N ALA A 303 14.91 -10.67 -17.90
CA ALA A 303 15.31 -11.37 -19.11
C ALA A 303 14.41 -10.90 -20.24
N ALA A 304 14.98 -10.53 -21.37
CA ALA A 304 14.22 -10.30 -22.58
C ALA A 304 13.42 -11.57 -22.90
N LEU A 305 12.10 -11.43 -23.04
CA LEU A 305 11.23 -12.51 -23.48
C LEU A 305 11.49 -12.82 -24.94
#